data_ea18063e2128414f5d73ded0c9e6afb1
#
_entry.id   ea18063e2128414f5d73ded0c9e6afb1
#
_cell.length_a   1.000
_cell.length_b   1.000
_cell.length_c   1.000
_cell.angle_alpha   90.00
_cell.angle_beta   90.00
_cell.angle_gamma   90.00
#
_symmetry.space_group_name_H-M   'P 1'
#
loop_
_entity.id
_entity.type
_entity.pdbx_description
1 polymer ?
#
loop_
_entity_poly.entity_id
_entity_poly.type
_entity_poly.pdbx_seq_one_letter_code
_entity_poly.pdbx_strand_id
1 'polypeptide(L)'
;MKKLSSVILADLVASKRKEKSMTQQALAEATGINRALISRIEKQDFIPSIPQLEQLGEVLGFEPDSVFADTAHDRLPSPSPLRIAVAGTGYVGLVSAACFAEMGNDVRCVDVNPEVVALLDSGRIHIFEPGLEDLVGRNRQEGRLRFTTSLAEGLDGAEFAFITVGTPSRPDGSCDLSYVEGVARQIGEQMQGPLIVVDKSTVPVGTADRVRELVAAALAARGEDIAFDVVSNPEFLKEGDAVSDFMKPDRVIVGTSSEETAAAMRELYSPFARSREKLIVMGVRSAEMTKYAANCMLATKISFINEIATLCEKVGADVRDVRTGIGS
;
A
#
# COMPACT_ATOMS: atom_id res chain seq x y z
N MET A 1 -14.87 -23.10 2.17
CA MET A 1 -14.40 -24.06 1.13
C MET A 1 -12.88 -24.03 1.19
N LYS A 2 -12.25 -25.17 1.47
CA LYS A 2 -10.78 -25.25 1.57
C LYS A 2 -10.16 -24.99 0.20
N LYS A 3 -9.18 -24.08 0.14
CA LYS A 3 -8.34 -23.82 -1.03
C LYS A 3 -6.89 -24.11 -0.70
N LEU A 4 -6.12 -24.50 -1.70
CA LEU A 4 -4.68 -24.68 -1.55
C LEU A 4 -4.02 -23.34 -1.22
N SER A 5 -3.33 -23.29 -0.07
CA SER A 5 -2.56 -22.13 0.36
C SER A 5 -1.14 -22.17 -0.21
N SER A 6 -0.81 -21.22 -1.07
CA SER A 6 0.54 -21.11 -1.61
C SER A 6 1.58 -20.77 -0.53
N VAL A 7 1.17 -20.10 0.53
CA VAL A 7 2.03 -19.72 1.66
C VAL A 7 2.38 -20.95 2.50
N ILE A 8 1.36 -21.69 2.96
CA ILE A 8 1.58 -22.93 3.75
C ILE A 8 2.39 -23.93 2.95
N LEU A 9 2.08 -24.09 1.68
CA LEU A 9 2.82 -25.01 0.80
C LEU A 9 4.29 -24.59 0.67
N ALA A 10 4.57 -23.32 0.40
CA ALA A 10 5.94 -22.82 0.24
C ALA A 10 6.78 -23.04 1.49
N ASP A 11 6.24 -22.67 2.65
CA ASP A 11 6.93 -22.84 3.94
C ASP A 11 7.12 -24.30 4.29
N LEU A 12 6.13 -25.15 4.05
CA LEU A 12 6.20 -26.58 4.31
C LEU A 12 7.24 -27.27 3.41
N VAL A 13 7.21 -26.98 2.10
CA VAL A 13 8.19 -27.55 1.15
C VAL A 13 9.60 -27.08 1.49
N ALA A 14 9.82 -25.80 1.76
CA ALA A 14 11.14 -25.28 2.08
C ALA A 14 11.68 -25.81 3.42
N SER A 15 10.85 -25.88 4.48
CA SER A 15 11.26 -26.38 5.78
C SER A 15 11.55 -27.88 5.75
N LYS A 16 10.64 -28.69 5.20
CA LYS A 16 10.81 -30.16 5.10
C LYS A 16 11.98 -30.56 4.23
N ARG A 17 12.21 -29.84 3.12
CA ARG A 17 13.39 -30.05 2.29
C ARG A 17 14.70 -29.78 3.06
N LYS A 18 14.74 -28.70 3.85
CA LYS A 18 15.90 -28.36 4.70
C LYS A 18 16.10 -29.38 5.83
N GLU A 19 15.03 -29.81 6.50
CA GLU A 19 15.07 -30.86 7.52
C GLU A 19 15.71 -32.16 6.99
N LYS A 20 15.39 -32.52 5.74
CA LYS A 20 15.99 -33.68 5.04
C LYS A 20 17.34 -33.39 4.40
N SER A 21 17.91 -32.19 4.61
CA SER A 21 19.20 -31.75 4.02
C SER A 21 19.25 -31.88 2.50
N MET A 22 18.09 -31.73 1.83
CA MET A 22 18.00 -31.82 0.36
C MET A 22 18.22 -30.46 -0.30
N THR A 23 18.91 -30.44 -1.45
CA THR A 23 18.93 -29.28 -2.35
C THR A 23 17.64 -29.24 -3.18
N GLN A 24 17.30 -28.09 -3.77
CA GLN A 24 16.19 -28.01 -4.73
C GLN A 24 16.37 -28.94 -5.92
N GLN A 25 17.61 -29.21 -6.32
CA GLN A 25 17.94 -30.15 -7.38
C GLN A 25 17.67 -31.61 -6.93
N ALA A 26 18.08 -31.98 -5.72
CA ALA A 26 17.82 -33.31 -5.19
C ALA A 26 16.31 -33.57 -5.02
N LEU A 27 15.55 -32.56 -4.57
CA LEU A 27 14.09 -32.66 -4.49
C LEU A 27 13.46 -32.81 -5.89
N ALA A 28 13.97 -32.10 -6.89
CA ALA A 28 13.52 -32.21 -8.28
C ALA A 28 13.72 -33.63 -8.84
N GLU A 29 14.88 -34.22 -8.58
CA GLU A 29 15.21 -35.60 -8.99
C GLU A 29 14.34 -36.64 -8.27
N ALA A 30 14.08 -36.44 -6.98
CA ALA A 30 13.26 -37.36 -6.17
C ALA A 30 11.76 -37.30 -6.54
N THR A 31 11.26 -36.13 -6.92
CA THR A 31 9.83 -35.93 -7.25
C THR A 31 9.52 -35.97 -8.72
N GLY A 32 10.51 -35.93 -9.61
CA GLY A 32 10.32 -35.75 -11.05
C GLY A 32 9.80 -34.35 -11.44
N ILE A 33 9.73 -33.42 -10.49
CA ILE A 33 9.27 -32.04 -10.74
C ILE A 33 10.47 -31.19 -11.16
N ASN A 34 10.30 -30.37 -12.20
CA ASN A 34 11.39 -29.50 -12.65
C ASN A 34 11.87 -28.58 -11.52
N ARG A 35 13.20 -28.46 -11.34
CA ARG A 35 13.82 -27.60 -10.31
C ARG A 35 13.31 -26.16 -10.33
N ALA A 36 13.06 -25.59 -11.52
CA ALA A 36 12.54 -24.24 -11.65
C ALA A 36 11.14 -24.12 -11.04
N LEU A 37 10.29 -25.16 -11.16
CA LEU A 37 8.96 -25.18 -10.54
C LEU A 37 9.06 -25.31 -9.02
N ILE A 38 9.99 -26.14 -8.49
CA ILE A 38 10.24 -26.22 -7.05
C ILE A 38 10.67 -24.87 -6.49
N SER A 39 11.58 -24.17 -7.17
CA SER A 39 11.98 -22.81 -6.78
C SER A 39 10.82 -21.82 -6.80
N ARG A 40 9.90 -21.95 -7.75
CA ARG A 40 8.70 -21.10 -7.84
C ARG A 40 7.66 -21.46 -6.77
N ILE A 41 7.51 -22.73 -6.41
CA ILE A 41 6.66 -23.16 -5.29
C ILE A 41 7.17 -22.53 -3.99
N GLU A 42 8.47 -22.67 -3.69
CA GLU A 42 9.08 -22.09 -2.48
C GLU A 42 9.02 -20.55 -2.42
N LYS A 43 8.85 -19.89 -3.59
CA LYS A 43 8.65 -18.45 -3.72
C LYS A 43 7.17 -18.03 -3.79
N GLN A 44 6.24 -18.97 -3.62
CA GLN A 44 4.79 -18.74 -3.72
C GLN A 44 4.31 -18.30 -5.12
N ASP A 45 5.13 -18.50 -6.15
CA ASP A 45 4.91 -18.04 -7.53
C ASP A 45 4.37 -19.14 -8.46
N PHE A 46 4.07 -20.31 -7.92
CA PHE A 46 3.51 -21.43 -8.69
C PHE A 46 2.68 -22.34 -7.78
N ILE A 47 1.50 -22.74 -8.26
CA ILE A 47 0.62 -23.72 -7.61
C ILE A 47 0.79 -25.05 -8.34
N PRO A 48 1.28 -26.11 -7.66
CA PRO A 48 1.44 -27.42 -8.27
C PRO A 48 0.08 -28.06 -8.58
N SER A 49 0.05 -28.95 -9.55
CA SER A 49 -1.09 -29.82 -9.78
C SER A 49 -1.25 -30.84 -8.65
N ILE A 50 -2.42 -31.45 -8.50
CA ILE A 50 -2.67 -32.46 -7.47
C ILE A 50 -1.64 -33.59 -7.51
N PRO A 51 -1.31 -34.21 -8.68
CA PRO A 51 -0.26 -35.22 -8.73
C PRO A 51 1.11 -34.73 -8.28
N GLN A 52 1.47 -33.46 -8.59
CA GLN A 52 2.73 -32.88 -8.13
C GLN A 52 2.74 -32.64 -6.61
N LEU A 53 1.59 -32.27 -6.05
CA LEU A 53 1.43 -32.08 -4.61
C LEU A 53 1.56 -33.41 -3.85
N GLU A 54 0.98 -34.48 -4.38
CA GLU A 54 1.10 -35.84 -3.85
C GLU A 54 2.56 -36.31 -3.86
N GLN A 55 3.28 -36.12 -4.98
CA GLN A 55 4.71 -36.45 -5.09
C GLN A 55 5.57 -35.67 -4.10
N LEU A 56 5.28 -34.37 -3.90
CA LEU A 56 5.96 -33.56 -2.87
C LEU A 56 5.67 -34.08 -1.46
N GLY A 57 4.40 -34.42 -1.17
CA GLY A 57 3.98 -34.98 0.10
C GLY A 57 4.68 -36.31 0.43
N GLU A 58 4.76 -37.20 -0.56
CA GLU A 58 5.39 -38.52 -0.43
C GLU A 58 6.90 -38.39 -0.14
N VAL A 59 7.62 -37.56 -0.90
CA VAL A 59 9.06 -37.36 -0.72
C VAL A 59 9.40 -36.58 0.55
N LEU A 60 8.64 -35.54 0.87
CA LEU A 60 8.91 -34.66 2.00
C LEU A 60 8.27 -35.12 3.31
N GLY A 61 7.29 -36.03 3.27
CA GLY A 61 6.60 -36.59 4.45
C GLY A 61 5.55 -35.63 4.99
N PHE A 62 4.65 -35.14 4.16
CA PHE A 62 3.47 -34.39 4.58
C PHE A 62 2.21 -34.84 3.82
N GLU A 63 1.07 -34.73 4.49
CA GLU A 63 -0.21 -35.04 3.86
C GLU A 63 -0.66 -33.87 2.96
N PRO A 64 -1.09 -34.12 1.69
CA PRO A 64 -1.57 -33.07 0.80
C PRO A 64 -2.66 -32.19 1.41
N ASP A 65 -3.53 -32.74 2.25
CA ASP A 65 -4.58 -31.98 2.92
C ASP A 65 -4.07 -30.91 3.89
N SER A 66 -2.84 -31.05 4.38
CA SER A 66 -2.22 -30.09 5.30
C SER A 66 -1.94 -28.72 4.68
N VAL A 67 -1.91 -28.62 3.35
CA VAL A 67 -1.69 -27.38 2.62
C VAL A 67 -2.99 -26.71 2.15
N PHE A 68 -4.16 -27.29 2.47
CA PHE A 68 -5.45 -26.68 2.21
C PHE A 68 -5.94 -25.96 3.46
N ALA A 69 -6.12 -24.64 3.35
CA ALA A 69 -6.70 -23.82 4.39
C ALA A 69 -8.14 -23.39 4.03
N ASP A 70 -8.98 -23.24 5.03
CA ASP A 70 -10.21 -22.50 4.86
C ASP A 70 -9.85 -21.05 4.52
N THR A 71 -10.53 -20.46 3.55
CA THR A 71 -10.26 -19.09 3.07
C THR A 71 -10.35 -18.02 4.15
N ALA A 72 -10.74 -18.40 5.37
CA ALA A 72 -10.72 -17.56 6.57
C ALA A 72 -9.39 -17.63 7.35
N HIS A 73 -8.45 -18.55 7.02
CA HIS A 73 -7.25 -18.81 7.82
C HIS A 73 -5.91 -18.65 7.08
N ASP A 74 -5.91 -18.10 5.88
CA ASP A 74 -4.66 -17.78 5.16
C ASP A 74 -3.97 -16.50 5.70
N ARG A 75 -4.26 -16.15 6.94
CA ARG A 75 -3.55 -15.11 7.68
C ARG A 75 -2.51 -15.78 8.54
N LEU A 76 -1.23 -15.52 8.27
CA LEU A 76 -0.20 -15.49 9.33
C LEU A 76 -0.86 -14.85 10.56
N PRO A 77 -0.53 -15.28 11.81
CA PRO A 77 -1.00 -14.55 12.99
C PRO A 77 -0.66 -13.09 12.74
N SER A 78 -1.67 -12.31 12.39
CA SER A 78 -1.52 -10.88 12.17
C SER A 78 -0.93 -10.31 13.44
N PRO A 79 0.13 -9.52 13.39
CA PRO A 79 0.38 -8.60 14.49
C PRO A 79 -0.94 -7.95 14.83
N SER A 80 -1.17 -7.62 16.08
CA SER A 80 -2.43 -7.01 16.54
C SER A 80 -2.90 -5.97 15.53
N PRO A 81 -4.19 -5.95 15.14
CA PRO A 81 -4.65 -5.04 14.10
C PRO A 81 -4.18 -3.63 14.40
N LEU A 82 -3.42 -3.03 13.50
CA LEU A 82 -2.99 -1.65 13.64
C LEU A 82 -4.21 -0.74 13.53
N ARG A 83 -4.25 0.31 14.34
CA ARG A 83 -5.28 1.35 14.25
C ARG A 83 -4.80 2.49 13.39
N ILE A 84 -5.54 2.78 12.34
CA ILE A 84 -5.15 3.73 11.30
C ILE A 84 -6.25 4.77 11.12
N ALA A 85 -5.91 6.04 11.31
CA ALA A 85 -6.74 7.16 10.90
C ALA A 85 -6.37 7.58 9.46
N VAL A 86 -7.36 7.86 8.63
CA VAL A 86 -7.17 8.38 7.27
C VAL A 86 -7.98 9.65 7.12
N ALA A 87 -7.31 10.80 7.07
CA ALA A 87 -7.95 12.11 6.90
C ALA A 87 -8.06 12.46 5.41
N GLY A 88 -9.30 12.52 4.92
CA GLY A 88 -9.67 12.68 3.53
C GLY A 88 -10.09 11.35 2.90
N THR A 89 -11.30 11.32 2.33
CA THR A 89 -11.84 10.14 1.62
C THR A 89 -11.90 10.34 0.11
N GLY A 90 -11.03 11.20 -0.41
CA GLY A 90 -10.80 11.31 -1.84
C GLY A 90 -10.21 10.02 -2.42
N TYR A 91 -9.80 10.05 -3.68
CA TYR A 91 -9.33 8.88 -4.41
C TYR A 91 -8.24 8.11 -3.65
N VAL A 92 -7.16 8.80 -3.28
CA VAL A 92 -6.02 8.20 -2.59
C VAL A 92 -6.40 7.69 -1.19
N GLY A 93 -7.17 8.49 -0.45
CA GLY A 93 -7.56 8.15 0.92
C GLY A 93 -8.45 6.93 0.98
N LEU A 94 -9.53 6.89 0.19
CA LEU A 94 -10.47 5.78 0.21
C LEU A 94 -9.85 4.46 -0.27
N VAL A 95 -9.04 4.50 -1.34
CA VAL A 95 -8.31 3.32 -1.83
C VAL A 95 -7.34 2.81 -0.76
N SER A 96 -6.53 3.71 -0.17
CA SER A 96 -5.56 3.34 0.88
C SER A 96 -6.25 2.71 2.09
N ALA A 97 -7.32 3.35 2.56
CA ALA A 97 -8.09 2.89 3.71
C ALA A 97 -8.72 1.51 3.48
N ALA A 98 -9.37 1.31 2.34
CA ALA A 98 -9.98 0.03 1.99
C ALA A 98 -8.94 -1.09 1.89
N CYS A 99 -7.77 -0.81 1.29
CA CYS A 99 -6.69 -1.79 1.17
C CYS A 99 -6.04 -2.09 2.54
N PHE A 100 -5.81 -1.11 3.41
CA PHE A 100 -5.33 -1.37 4.77
C PHE A 100 -6.33 -2.19 5.59
N ALA A 101 -7.63 -1.88 5.50
CA ALA A 101 -8.68 -2.65 6.17
C ALA A 101 -8.73 -4.10 5.66
N GLU A 102 -8.53 -4.33 4.36
CA GLU A 102 -8.49 -5.67 3.75
C GLU A 102 -7.34 -6.53 4.31
N MET A 103 -6.25 -5.89 4.73
CA MET A 103 -5.15 -6.59 5.42
C MET A 103 -5.42 -6.86 6.91
N GLY A 104 -6.60 -6.47 7.41
CA GLY A 104 -7.04 -6.79 8.76
C GLY A 104 -6.87 -5.67 9.77
N ASN A 105 -6.45 -4.47 9.36
CA ASN A 105 -6.30 -3.32 10.25
C ASN A 105 -7.65 -2.68 10.60
N ASP A 106 -7.74 -2.01 11.76
CA ASP A 106 -8.88 -1.14 12.16
C ASP A 106 -8.65 0.25 11.57
N VAL A 107 -9.42 0.59 10.52
CA VAL A 107 -9.23 1.83 9.77
C VAL A 107 -10.42 2.75 9.96
N ARG A 108 -10.16 3.98 10.36
CA ARG A 108 -11.15 5.04 10.51
C ARG A 108 -10.88 6.15 9.53
N CYS A 109 -11.80 6.33 8.59
CA CYS A 109 -11.74 7.41 7.62
C CYS A 109 -12.47 8.63 8.13
N VAL A 110 -11.84 9.77 8.01
CA VAL A 110 -12.40 11.06 8.42
C VAL A 110 -12.59 11.94 7.19
N ASP A 111 -13.81 12.42 6.99
CA ASP A 111 -14.09 13.40 5.95
C ASP A 111 -14.96 14.53 6.50
N VAL A 112 -14.67 15.75 6.10
CA VAL A 112 -15.42 16.93 6.56
C VAL A 112 -16.83 17.01 5.97
N ASN A 113 -17.09 16.28 4.90
CA ASN A 113 -18.39 16.28 4.22
C ASN A 113 -19.30 15.18 4.79
N PRO A 114 -20.36 15.53 5.56
CA PRO A 114 -21.25 14.55 6.14
C PRO A 114 -22.04 13.72 5.09
N GLU A 115 -22.28 14.28 3.90
CA GLU A 115 -22.97 13.55 2.84
C GLU A 115 -22.07 12.43 2.27
N VAL A 116 -20.78 12.69 2.14
CA VAL A 116 -19.79 11.68 1.74
C VAL A 116 -19.70 10.58 2.80
N VAL A 117 -19.60 10.94 4.07
CA VAL A 117 -19.59 9.98 5.18
C VAL A 117 -20.84 9.12 5.18
N ALA A 118 -22.02 9.73 5.05
CA ALA A 118 -23.31 8.98 5.01
C ALA A 118 -23.40 8.03 3.80
N LEU A 119 -22.88 8.47 2.63
CA LEU A 119 -22.81 7.63 1.44
C LEU A 119 -21.91 6.41 1.66
N LEU A 120 -20.70 6.62 2.18
CA LEU A 120 -19.74 5.56 2.47
C LEU A 120 -20.25 4.60 3.56
N ASP A 121 -20.93 5.11 4.57
CA ASP A 121 -21.61 4.31 5.59
C ASP A 121 -22.79 3.48 5.05
N SER A 122 -23.37 3.88 3.93
CA SER A 122 -24.36 3.05 3.23
C SER A 122 -23.72 1.90 2.41
N GLY A 123 -22.40 1.85 2.32
CA GLY A 123 -21.64 0.88 1.53
C GLY A 123 -21.48 1.28 0.06
N ARG A 124 -21.89 2.50 -0.32
CA ARG A 124 -21.67 3.06 -1.66
C ARG A 124 -20.45 3.97 -1.66
N ILE A 125 -19.85 4.16 -2.82
CA ILE A 125 -18.69 5.03 -3.00
C ILE A 125 -19.02 6.20 -3.92
N HIS A 126 -18.32 7.33 -3.76
CA HIS A 126 -18.50 8.55 -4.56
C HIS A 126 -17.44 8.70 -5.66
N ILE A 127 -16.52 7.78 -5.76
CA ILE A 127 -15.48 7.72 -6.80
C ILE A 127 -15.64 6.41 -7.57
N PHE A 128 -15.19 6.39 -8.82
CA PHE A 128 -15.17 5.16 -9.61
C PHE A 128 -13.76 4.55 -9.60
N GLU A 129 -13.67 3.34 -9.06
CA GLU A 129 -12.45 2.53 -9.10
C GLU A 129 -12.83 1.04 -9.11
N PRO A 130 -12.37 0.24 -10.08
CA PRO A 130 -12.71 -1.18 -10.17
C PRO A 130 -12.39 -1.95 -8.90
N GLY A 131 -13.39 -2.65 -8.35
CA GLY A 131 -13.27 -3.49 -7.14
C GLY A 131 -13.25 -2.74 -5.81
N LEU A 132 -13.22 -1.39 -5.81
CA LEU A 132 -13.18 -0.62 -4.57
C LEU A 132 -14.49 -0.68 -3.78
N GLU A 133 -15.64 -0.65 -4.45
CA GLU A 133 -16.95 -0.71 -3.79
C GLU A 133 -17.13 -2.02 -3.02
N ASP A 134 -16.73 -3.14 -3.61
CA ASP A 134 -16.75 -4.45 -2.97
C ASP A 134 -15.82 -4.50 -1.75
N LEU A 135 -14.61 -3.89 -1.86
CA LEU A 135 -13.66 -3.79 -0.75
C LEU A 135 -14.23 -2.97 0.41
N VAL A 136 -14.78 -1.79 0.12
CA VAL A 136 -15.39 -0.90 1.12
C VAL A 136 -16.57 -1.62 1.78
N GLY A 137 -17.47 -2.20 1.00
CA GLY A 137 -18.66 -2.89 1.50
C GLY A 137 -18.30 -4.04 2.45
N ARG A 138 -17.37 -4.91 2.05
CA ARG A 138 -16.91 -6.06 2.85
C ARG A 138 -16.24 -5.62 4.15
N ASN A 139 -15.28 -4.71 4.09
CA ASN A 139 -14.51 -4.27 5.26
C ASN A 139 -15.36 -3.47 6.25
N ARG A 140 -16.35 -2.72 5.75
CA ARG A 140 -17.35 -2.07 6.58
C ARG A 140 -18.23 -3.09 7.30
N GLN A 141 -18.76 -4.11 6.61
CA GLN A 141 -19.57 -5.17 7.21
C GLN A 141 -18.81 -5.95 8.29
N GLU A 142 -17.52 -6.18 8.09
CA GLU A 142 -16.64 -6.82 9.06
C GLU A 142 -16.15 -5.88 10.18
N GLY A 143 -16.53 -4.60 10.16
CA GLY A 143 -16.22 -3.60 11.18
C GLY A 143 -14.77 -3.10 11.18
N ARG A 144 -13.98 -3.46 10.15
CA ARG A 144 -12.59 -3.01 9.99
C ARG A 144 -12.45 -1.63 9.35
N LEU A 145 -13.47 -1.17 8.63
CA LEU A 145 -13.50 0.14 7.98
C LEU A 145 -14.71 0.93 8.47
N ARG A 146 -14.47 2.11 9.00
CA ARG A 146 -15.49 3.01 9.55
C ARG A 146 -15.27 4.41 9.02
N PHE A 147 -16.35 5.19 8.98
CA PHE A 147 -16.34 6.56 8.47
C PHE A 147 -16.91 7.50 9.53
N THR A 148 -16.32 8.68 9.67
CA THR A 148 -16.76 9.71 10.62
C THR A 148 -16.43 11.10 10.11
N THR A 149 -17.14 12.12 10.61
CA THR A 149 -16.77 13.52 10.41
C THR A 149 -15.86 14.05 11.53
N SER A 150 -15.62 13.26 12.58
CA SER A 150 -14.84 13.65 13.76
C SER A 150 -13.40 13.13 13.66
N LEU A 151 -12.44 14.06 13.56
CA LEU A 151 -11.03 13.67 13.57
C LEU A 151 -10.63 13.06 14.92
N ALA A 152 -11.22 13.53 16.03
CA ALA A 152 -10.98 12.98 17.37
C ALA A 152 -11.36 11.48 17.44
N GLU A 153 -12.52 11.10 16.86
CA GLU A 153 -12.91 9.69 16.74
C GLU A 153 -11.95 8.90 15.84
N GLY A 154 -11.50 9.52 14.75
CA GLY A 154 -10.51 8.91 13.86
C GLY A 154 -9.20 8.60 14.57
N LEU A 155 -8.73 9.53 15.39
CA LEU A 155 -7.45 9.45 16.10
C LEU A 155 -7.50 8.61 17.39
N ASP A 156 -8.69 8.22 17.88
CA ASP A 156 -8.82 7.47 19.11
C ASP A 156 -8.09 6.12 19.04
N GLY A 157 -6.95 6.04 19.76
CA GLY A 157 -6.05 4.89 19.77
C GLY A 157 -5.32 4.62 18.45
N ALA A 158 -5.30 5.57 17.50
CA ALA A 158 -4.58 5.42 16.25
C ALA A 158 -3.06 5.41 16.47
N GLU A 159 -2.36 4.53 15.78
CA GLU A 159 -0.91 4.44 15.71
C GLU A 159 -0.36 5.21 14.49
N PHE A 160 -1.20 5.30 13.45
CA PHE A 160 -0.91 6.02 12.22
C PHE A 160 -2.05 6.98 11.87
N ALA A 161 -1.71 8.20 11.45
CA ALA A 161 -2.64 9.15 10.88
C ALA A 161 -2.18 9.57 9.48
N PHE A 162 -2.89 9.10 8.46
CA PHE A 162 -2.62 9.44 7.07
C PHE A 162 -3.32 10.74 6.69
N ILE A 163 -2.56 11.68 6.14
CA ILE A 163 -3.08 12.89 5.51
C ILE A 163 -3.19 12.61 4.01
N THR A 164 -4.43 12.55 3.51
CA THR A 164 -4.76 12.21 2.12
C THR A 164 -5.73 13.23 1.51
N VAL A 165 -5.65 14.46 1.98
CA VAL A 165 -6.50 15.56 1.51
C VAL A 165 -6.01 16.14 0.19
N GLY A 166 -6.91 16.81 -0.53
CA GLY A 166 -6.60 17.46 -1.79
C GLY A 166 -5.59 18.60 -1.64
N THR A 167 -4.77 18.79 -2.66
CA THR A 167 -3.77 19.86 -2.76
C THR A 167 -3.93 20.59 -4.11
N PRO A 168 -5.02 21.37 -4.29
CA PRO A 168 -5.32 21.98 -5.56
C PRO A 168 -4.29 23.06 -5.94
N SER A 169 -4.12 23.28 -7.24
CA SER A 169 -3.28 24.38 -7.73
C SER A 169 -3.99 25.72 -7.56
N ARG A 170 -3.24 26.71 -7.08
CA ARG A 170 -3.68 28.11 -7.07
C ARG A 170 -3.54 28.76 -8.45
N PRO A 171 -4.16 29.91 -8.69
CA PRO A 171 -4.05 30.62 -9.98
C PRO A 171 -2.61 30.98 -10.39
N ASP A 172 -1.70 31.14 -9.43
CA ASP A 172 -0.27 31.42 -9.65
C ASP A 172 0.56 30.14 -9.92
N GLY A 173 -0.09 28.97 -9.94
CA GLY A 173 0.57 27.67 -10.13
C GLY A 173 1.15 27.07 -8.85
N SER A 174 1.09 27.76 -7.72
CA SER A 174 1.51 27.19 -6.43
C SER A 174 0.50 26.16 -5.92
N CYS A 175 0.97 25.26 -5.03
CA CYS A 175 0.14 24.27 -4.38
C CYS A 175 -0.60 24.89 -3.17
N ASP A 176 -1.90 24.66 -3.06
CA ASP A 176 -2.66 25.04 -1.88
C ASP A 176 -2.53 23.97 -0.78
N LEU A 177 -1.79 24.27 0.25
CA LEU A 177 -1.54 23.39 1.41
C LEU A 177 -2.52 23.62 2.56
N SER A 178 -3.51 24.49 2.41
CA SER A 178 -4.41 24.86 3.51
C SER A 178 -5.13 23.67 4.14
N TYR A 179 -5.52 22.68 3.34
CA TYR A 179 -6.14 21.44 3.85
C TYR A 179 -5.15 20.59 4.64
N VAL A 180 -3.93 20.38 4.11
CA VAL A 180 -2.86 19.62 4.80
C VAL A 180 -2.50 20.30 6.12
N GLU A 181 -2.27 21.61 6.11
CA GLU A 181 -1.98 22.38 7.32
C GLU A 181 -3.13 22.38 8.33
N GLY A 182 -4.38 22.40 7.83
CA GLY A 182 -5.57 22.32 8.67
C GLY A 182 -5.64 20.97 9.41
N VAL A 183 -5.44 19.87 8.69
CA VAL A 183 -5.43 18.53 9.29
C VAL A 183 -4.25 18.38 10.25
N ALA A 184 -3.06 18.87 9.91
CA ALA A 184 -1.88 18.82 10.79
C ALA A 184 -2.12 19.53 12.13
N ARG A 185 -2.72 20.73 12.13
CA ARG A 185 -3.10 21.43 13.37
C ARG A 185 -4.11 20.63 14.18
N GLN A 186 -5.17 20.14 13.54
CA GLN A 186 -6.21 19.36 14.23
C GLN A 186 -5.65 18.05 14.81
N ILE A 187 -4.70 17.40 14.14
CA ILE A 187 -3.99 16.24 14.71
C ILE A 187 -3.31 16.65 16.02
N GLY A 188 -2.50 17.70 16.02
CA GLY A 188 -1.84 18.18 17.23
C GLY A 188 -2.81 18.65 18.33
N GLU A 189 -3.98 19.20 17.96
CA GLU A 189 -5.03 19.62 18.90
C GLU A 189 -5.77 18.42 19.52
N GLN A 190 -5.85 17.27 18.84
CA GLN A 190 -6.79 16.21 19.21
C GLN A 190 -6.12 14.86 19.53
N MET A 191 -4.86 14.62 19.12
CA MET A 191 -4.17 13.37 19.44
C MET A 191 -3.98 13.21 20.97
N GLN A 192 -4.13 11.96 21.45
CA GLN A 192 -4.08 11.62 22.87
C GLN A 192 -2.93 10.64 23.21
N GLY A 193 -2.21 10.15 22.24
CA GLY A 193 -1.12 9.19 22.40
C GLY A 193 -0.09 9.28 21.28
N PRO A 194 1.00 8.52 21.38
CA PRO A 194 2.05 8.48 20.35
C PRO A 194 1.48 8.19 18.97
N LEU A 195 1.98 8.90 17.94
CA LEU A 195 1.39 8.86 16.61
C LEU A 195 2.44 9.03 15.51
N ILE A 196 2.34 8.23 14.47
CA ILE A 196 3.07 8.45 13.22
C ILE A 196 2.13 9.18 12.24
N VAL A 197 2.43 10.43 11.97
CA VAL A 197 1.70 11.25 10.98
C VAL A 197 2.30 11.00 9.61
N VAL A 198 1.50 10.50 8.68
CA VAL A 198 1.94 10.10 7.33
C VAL A 198 1.36 11.06 6.30
N ASP A 199 2.19 11.94 5.74
CA ASP A 199 1.77 12.76 4.61
C ASP A 199 1.83 11.94 3.33
N LYS A 200 0.65 11.64 2.80
CA LYS A 200 0.46 10.89 1.55
C LYS A 200 -0.07 11.77 0.42
N SER A 201 -0.48 12.97 0.72
CA SER A 201 -0.86 13.97 -0.28
C SER A 201 0.32 14.33 -1.18
N THR A 202 0.04 14.74 -2.42
CA THR A 202 1.08 15.23 -3.33
C THR A 202 1.43 16.68 -2.96
N VAL A 203 2.60 16.88 -2.36
CA VAL A 203 2.98 18.15 -1.73
C VAL A 203 4.38 18.60 -2.15
N PRO A 204 4.67 19.93 -2.14
CA PRO A 204 6.00 20.46 -2.36
C PRO A 204 7.03 19.98 -1.32
N VAL A 205 8.31 19.96 -1.72
CA VAL A 205 9.42 19.61 -0.84
C VAL A 205 9.48 20.57 0.36
N GLY A 206 9.54 19.99 1.57
CA GLY A 206 9.53 20.71 2.84
C GLY A 206 8.17 20.74 3.54
N THR A 207 7.14 20.17 2.93
CA THR A 207 5.79 20.13 3.55
C THR A 207 5.77 19.28 4.81
N ALA A 208 6.47 18.16 4.87
CA ALA A 208 6.54 17.33 6.07
C ALA A 208 7.21 18.07 7.24
N ASP A 209 8.23 18.92 6.98
CA ASP A 209 8.80 19.80 8.01
C ASP A 209 7.72 20.76 8.54
N ARG A 210 6.90 21.33 7.65
CA ARG A 210 5.79 22.20 7.99
C ARG A 210 4.69 21.50 8.79
N VAL A 211 4.33 20.27 8.43
CA VAL A 211 3.40 19.43 9.18
C VAL A 211 3.93 19.20 10.59
N ARG A 212 5.20 18.87 10.76
CA ARG A 212 5.86 18.68 12.06
C ARG A 212 5.76 19.93 12.92
N GLU A 213 6.06 21.10 12.37
CA GLU A 213 5.95 22.38 13.07
C GLU A 213 4.52 22.65 13.58
N LEU A 214 3.52 22.39 12.75
CA LEU A 214 2.11 22.63 13.09
C LEU A 214 1.60 21.69 14.17
N VAL A 215 1.94 20.40 14.09
CA VAL A 215 1.59 19.42 15.14
C VAL A 215 2.28 19.79 16.45
N ALA A 216 3.59 20.07 16.43
CA ALA A 216 4.34 20.46 17.61
C ALA A 216 3.80 21.74 18.26
N ALA A 217 3.48 22.77 17.47
CA ALA A 217 2.91 24.01 17.96
C ALA A 217 1.53 23.81 18.63
N ALA A 218 0.68 22.93 18.05
CA ALA A 218 -0.63 22.63 18.63
C ALA A 218 -0.51 21.83 19.94
N LEU A 219 0.41 20.87 20.03
CA LEU A 219 0.72 20.15 21.28
C LEU A 219 1.23 21.11 22.37
N ALA A 220 2.19 21.98 22.02
CA ALA A 220 2.72 22.97 22.94
C ALA A 220 1.64 23.93 23.46
N ALA A 221 0.70 24.34 22.61
CA ALA A 221 -0.43 25.20 23.01
C ALA A 221 -1.37 24.52 24.01
N ARG A 222 -1.45 23.18 23.99
CA ARG A 222 -2.20 22.36 24.97
C ARG A 222 -1.39 22.05 26.23
N GLY A 223 -0.10 22.34 26.26
CA GLY A 223 0.81 21.94 27.33
C GLY A 223 1.11 20.44 27.36
N GLU A 224 0.96 19.76 26.23
CA GLU A 224 1.17 18.32 26.07
C GLU A 224 2.55 18.02 25.46
N ASP A 225 3.18 16.94 25.92
CA ASP A 225 4.44 16.40 25.38
C ASP A 225 4.21 14.97 24.89
N ILE A 226 3.43 14.86 23.82
CA ILE A 226 3.10 13.57 23.20
C ILE A 226 4.09 13.30 22.08
N ALA A 227 4.72 12.11 22.09
CA ALA A 227 5.66 11.72 21.05
C ALA A 227 4.97 11.54 19.69
N PHE A 228 5.54 12.07 18.64
CA PHE A 228 5.09 11.85 17.28
C PHE A 228 6.25 11.91 16.28
N ASP A 229 6.06 11.29 15.12
CA ASP A 229 6.95 11.47 13.98
C ASP A 229 6.14 11.82 12.73
N VAL A 230 6.81 12.41 11.73
CA VAL A 230 6.20 12.78 10.45
C VAL A 230 6.94 12.09 9.33
N VAL A 231 6.19 11.39 8.48
CA VAL A 231 6.67 10.60 7.34
C VAL A 231 6.11 11.18 6.05
N SER A 232 6.94 11.29 5.03
CA SER A 232 6.47 11.48 3.64
C SER A 232 6.29 10.11 2.99
N ASN A 233 5.08 9.79 2.56
CA ASN A 233 4.75 8.53 1.90
C ASN A 233 3.95 8.79 0.61
N PRO A 234 4.61 9.32 -0.44
CA PRO A 234 3.93 9.67 -1.67
C PRO A 234 3.31 8.44 -2.33
N GLU A 235 2.16 8.65 -2.99
CA GLU A 235 1.46 7.63 -3.74
C GLU A 235 1.88 7.60 -5.22
N PHE A 236 1.73 6.44 -5.87
CA PHE A 236 1.97 6.24 -7.30
C PHE A 236 0.83 5.45 -7.95
N LEU A 237 -0.39 5.68 -7.47
CA LEU A 237 -1.59 4.98 -7.92
C LEU A 237 -2.04 5.51 -9.29
N LYS A 238 -2.47 4.61 -10.15
CA LYS A 238 -3.11 4.96 -11.43
C LYS A 238 -4.62 4.88 -11.28
N GLU A 239 -5.32 5.95 -11.61
CA GLU A 239 -6.79 5.93 -11.66
C GLU A 239 -7.28 4.83 -12.60
N GLY A 240 -8.21 4.01 -12.12
CA GLY A 240 -8.72 2.83 -12.83
C GLY A 240 -7.97 1.53 -12.57
N ASP A 241 -6.83 1.54 -11.87
CA ASP A 241 -6.06 0.37 -11.44
C ASP A 241 -5.43 0.54 -10.05
N ALA A 242 -5.94 1.49 -9.27
CA ALA A 242 -5.34 1.90 -8.01
C ALA A 242 -5.43 0.84 -6.92
N VAL A 243 -6.53 0.09 -6.86
CA VAL A 243 -6.64 -1.05 -5.93
C VAL A 243 -5.57 -2.08 -6.21
N SER A 244 -5.36 -2.42 -7.49
CA SER A 244 -4.31 -3.37 -7.91
C SER A 244 -2.91 -2.83 -7.62
N ASP A 245 -2.65 -1.56 -7.94
CA ASP A 245 -1.37 -0.88 -7.67
C ASP A 245 -1.06 -0.83 -6.17
N PHE A 246 -2.07 -0.59 -5.31
CA PHE A 246 -1.90 -0.57 -3.87
C PHE A 246 -1.64 -1.97 -3.29
N MET A 247 -2.42 -2.97 -3.74
CA MET A 247 -2.30 -4.35 -3.27
C MET A 247 -1.02 -5.05 -3.74
N LYS A 248 -0.46 -4.61 -4.87
CA LYS A 248 0.77 -5.17 -5.46
C LYS A 248 1.67 -4.05 -5.98
N PRO A 249 2.16 -3.16 -5.09
CA PRO A 249 2.92 -1.99 -5.53
C PRO A 249 4.22 -2.40 -6.22
N ASP A 250 4.60 -1.64 -7.24
CA ASP A 250 5.94 -1.73 -7.81
C ASP A 250 6.99 -1.27 -6.81
N ARG A 251 6.68 -0.20 -6.08
CA ARG A 251 7.50 0.37 -5.00
C ARG A 251 6.64 1.12 -3.99
N VAL A 252 7.11 1.17 -2.74
CA VAL A 252 6.59 2.02 -1.67
C VAL A 252 7.73 2.93 -1.21
N ILE A 253 7.55 4.24 -1.32
CA ILE A 253 8.54 5.23 -0.88
C ILE A 253 8.17 5.69 0.54
N VAL A 254 9.14 5.66 1.43
CA VAL A 254 9.01 6.11 2.83
C VAL A 254 10.13 7.09 3.14
N GLY A 255 9.74 8.33 3.35
CA GLY A 255 10.64 9.41 3.74
C GLY A 255 10.64 9.60 5.25
N THR A 256 11.69 9.16 5.93
CA THR A 256 11.91 9.37 7.36
C THR A 256 13.40 9.34 7.70
N SER A 257 13.77 9.93 8.83
CA SER A 257 15.12 9.82 9.42
C SER A 257 15.14 8.91 10.65
N SER A 258 13.99 8.42 11.12
CA SER A 258 13.84 7.54 12.27
C SER A 258 13.84 6.08 11.82
N GLU A 259 14.77 5.27 12.34
CA GLU A 259 14.78 3.82 12.08
C GLU A 259 13.57 3.11 12.71
N GLU A 260 13.10 3.59 13.86
CA GLU A 260 11.90 3.07 14.52
C GLU A 260 10.65 3.30 13.63
N THR A 261 10.48 4.53 13.16
CA THR A 261 9.40 4.88 12.23
C THR A 261 9.52 4.12 10.92
N ALA A 262 10.73 3.96 10.38
CA ALA A 262 10.95 3.15 9.18
C ALA A 262 10.57 1.67 9.41
N ALA A 263 10.85 1.12 10.59
CA ALA A 263 10.46 -0.25 10.94
C ALA A 263 8.94 -0.39 11.04
N ALA A 264 8.23 0.55 11.68
CA ALA A 264 6.78 0.58 11.78
C ALA A 264 6.12 0.68 10.39
N MET A 265 6.67 1.52 9.50
CA MET A 265 6.18 1.62 8.11
C MET A 265 6.44 0.33 7.31
N ARG A 266 7.57 -0.35 7.55
CA ARG A 266 7.83 -1.67 6.93
C ARG A 266 6.81 -2.71 7.40
N GLU A 267 6.47 -2.72 8.68
CA GLU A 267 5.46 -3.62 9.24
C GLU A 267 4.10 -3.36 8.60
N LEU A 268 3.65 -2.10 8.57
CA LEU A 268 2.38 -1.69 7.96
C LEU A 268 2.26 -2.12 6.49
N TYR A 269 3.34 -1.95 5.71
CA TYR A 269 3.34 -2.27 4.27
C TYR A 269 3.78 -3.71 3.96
N SER A 270 4.18 -4.51 4.94
CA SER A 270 4.67 -5.88 4.72
C SER A 270 3.68 -6.79 3.99
N PRO A 271 2.35 -6.71 4.19
CA PRO A 271 1.40 -7.55 3.47
C PRO A 271 1.34 -7.24 1.96
N PHE A 272 1.68 -6.00 1.57
CA PHE A 272 1.64 -5.52 0.19
C PHE A 272 3.00 -5.68 -0.51
N ALA A 273 4.08 -5.46 0.21
CA ALA A 273 5.45 -5.52 -0.30
C ALA A 273 6.13 -6.82 0.14
N ARG A 274 5.76 -7.94 -0.49
CA ARG A 274 6.30 -9.27 -0.20
C ARG A 274 7.82 -9.42 -0.43
N SER A 275 8.43 -8.46 -1.12
CA SER A 275 9.88 -8.33 -1.29
C SER A 275 10.34 -7.06 -0.60
N ARG A 276 11.40 -7.16 0.22
CA ARG A 276 12.01 -6.00 0.93
C ARG A 276 12.50 -4.92 -0.02
N GLU A 277 12.80 -5.28 -1.26
CA GLU A 277 13.27 -4.37 -2.31
C GLU A 277 12.20 -3.37 -2.77
N LYS A 278 10.91 -3.66 -2.50
CA LYS A 278 9.81 -2.78 -2.90
C LYS A 278 9.61 -1.58 -1.97
N LEU A 279 9.98 -1.69 -0.69
CA LEU A 279 9.90 -0.58 0.26
C LEU A 279 11.26 0.12 0.35
N ILE A 280 11.30 1.34 -0.16
CA ILE A 280 12.51 2.17 -0.26
C ILE A 280 12.42 3.27 0.79
N VAL A 281 13.31 3.20 1.79
CA VAL A 281 13.44 4.25 2.82
C VAL A 281 14.47 5.27 2.36
N MET A 282 14.15 6.54 2.50
CA MET A 282 15.01 7.66 2.15
C MET A 282 14.74 8.88 3.03
N GLY A 283 15.54 9.93 2.91
CA GLY A 283 15.27 11.19 3.62
C GLY A 283 13.94 11.82 3.16
N VAL A 284 13.26 12.50 4.08
CA VAL A 284 11.91 13.06 3.89
C VAL A 284 11.80 13.90 2.62
N ARG A 285 12.70 14.89 2.43
CA ARG A 285 12.72 15.76 1.24
C ARG A 285 12.97 15.00 -0.06
N SER A 286 13.76 13.92 -0.01
CA SER A 286 13.98 13.05 -1.17
C SER A 286 12.71 12.30 -1.56
N ALA A 287 11.93 11.83 -0.58
CA ALA A 287 10.65 11.17 -0.83
C ALA A 287 9.63 12.12 -1.46
N GLU A 288 9.49 13.34 -0.93
CA GLU A 288 8.66 14.38 -1.51
C GLU A 288 9.07 14.70 -2.96
N MET A 289 10.39 14.90 -3.20
CA MET A 289 10.90 15.18 -4.55
C MET A 289 10.69 14.00 -5.51
N THR A 290 10.76 12.76 -5.03
CA THR A 290 10.58 11.57 -5.85
C THR A 290 9.20 11.54 -6.53
N LYS A 291 8.14 11.98 -5.83
CA LYS A 291 6.80 12.09 -6.43
C LYS A 291 6.76 13.08 -7.59
N TYR A 292 7.31 14.28 -7.37
CA TYR A 292 7.37 15.29 -8.43
C TYR A 292 8.21 14.83 -9.62
N ALA A 293 9.39 14.27 -9.36
CA ALA A 293 10.26 13.77 -10.42
C ALA A 293 9.58 12.65 -11.24
N ALA A 294 8.86 11.74 -10.58
CA ALA A 294 8.12 10.67 -11.26
C ALA A 294 6.99 11.23 -12.14
N ASN A 295 6.22 12.20 -11.62
CA ASN A 295 5.13 12.82 -12.39
C ASN A 295 5.67 13.64 -13.57
N CYS A 296 6.75 14.41 -13.38
CA CYS A 296 7.40 15.16 -14.45
C CYS A 296 7.97 14.23 -15.53
N MET A 297 8.59 13.11 -15.14
CA MET A 297 9.11 12.11 -16.08
C MET A 297 7.96 11.52 -16.90
N LEU A 298 6.82 11.20 -16.27
CA LEU A 298 5.64 10.66 -16.97
C LEU A 298 5.11 11.69 -17.98
N ALA A 299 4.94 12.94 -17.56
CA ALA A 299 4.48 14.03 -18.42
C ALA A 299 5.44 14.25 -19.62
N THR A 300 6.74 14.23 -19.37
CA THR A 300 7.77 14.33 -20.41
C THR A 300 7.68 13.20 -21.42
N LYS A 301 7.52 11.95 -20.94
CA LYS A 301 7.38 10.78 -21.83
C LYS A 301 6.12 10.88 -22.71
N ILE A 302 5.01 11.33 -22.13
CA ILE A 302 3.75 11.52 -22.87
C ILE A 302 3.92 12.62 -23.95
N SER A 303 4.48 13.75 -23.59
CA SER A 303 4.75 14.84 -24.54
C SER A 303 5.70 14.39 -25.65
N PHE A 304 6.78 13.70 -25.29
CA PHE A 304 7.76 13.19 -26.24
C PHE A 304 7.12 12.24 -27.26
N ILE A 305 6.33 11.24 -26.81
CA ILE A 305 5.73 10.29 -27.76
C ILE A 305 4.68 10.95 -28.66
N ASN A 306 3.97 11.98 -28.18
CA ASN A 306 3.04 12.74 -28.99
C ASN A 306 3.75 13.55 -30.10
N GLU A 307 4.91 14.16 -29.79
CA GLU A 307 5.74 14.82 -30.80
C GLU A 307 6.24 13.82 -31.86
N ILE A 308 6.70 12.65 -31.41
CA ILE A 308 7.10 11.56 -32.31
C ILE A 308 5.94 11.08 -33.18
N ALA A 309 4.72 10.96 -32.62
CA ALA A 309 3.54 10.59 -33.39
C ALA A 309 3.26 11.59 -34.54
N THR A 310 3.33 12.88 -34.23
CA THR A 310 3.16 13.97 -35.21
C THR A 310 4.24 13.89 -36.33
N LEU A 311 5.48 13.54 -35.96
CA LEU A 311 6.55 13.35 -36.93
C LEU A 311 6.31 12.10 -37.81
N CYS A 312 5.90 10.99 -37.19
CA CYS A 312 5.58 9.74 -37.90
C CYS A 312 4.51 9.96 -38.97
N GLU A 313 3.45 10.70 -38.66
CA GLU A 313 2.41 11.05 -39.65
C GLU A 313 2.99 11.75 -40.87
N LYS A 314 3.96 12.65 -40.69
CA LYS A 314 4.58 13.42 -41.79
C LYS A 314 5.53 12.59 -42.64
N VAL A 315 6.17 11.57 -42.07
CA VAL A 315 7.19 10.76 -42.78
C VAL A 315 6.64 9.39 -43.19
N GLY A 316 5.37 9.06 -42.90
CA GLY A 316 4.74 7.78 -43.24
C GLY A 316 5.20 6.60 -42.38
N ALA A 317 5.66 6.84 -41.16
CA ALA A 317 6.03 5.82 -40.19
C ALA A 317 4.86 5.47 -39.24
N ASP A 318 4.84 4.24 -38.70
CA ASP A 318 3.90 3.85 -37.64
C ASP A 318 4.50 4.13 -36.25
N VAL A 319 3.85 5.02 -35.49
CA VAL A 319 4.29 5.39 -34.13
C VAL A 319 4.29 4.19 -33.16
N ARG A 320 3.47 3.16 -33.39
CA ARG A 320 3.41 1.96 -32.54
C ARG A 320 4.70 1.16 -32.68
N ASP A 321 5.19 1.02 -33.93
CA ASP A 321 6.45 0.34 -34.23
C ASP A 321 7.63 1.12 -33.64
N VAL A 322 7.63 2.44 -33.83
CA VAL A 322 8.65 3.33 -33.22
C VAL A 322 8.65 3.20 -31.71
N ARG A 323 7.47 3.27 -31.06
CA ARG A 323 7.32 3.11 -29.61
C ARG A 323 7.87 1.75 -29.15
N THR A 324 7.57 0.69 -29.86
CA THR A 324 8.09 -0.66 -29.54
C THR A 324 9.59 -0.70 -29.65
N GLY A 325 10.15 -0.12 -30.73
CA GLY A 325 11.61 -0.09 -30.94
C GLY A 325 12.39 0.71 -29.89
N ILE A 326 11.86 1.83 -29.42
CA ILE A 326 12.55 2.65 -28.38
C ILE A 326 12.29 2.16 -26.96
N GLY A 327 11.31 1.29 -26.74
CA GLY A 327 10.92 0.78 -25.43
C GLY A 327 11.48 -0.62 -25.12
N SER A 328 12.23 -1.22 -26.02
CA SER A 328 12.85 -2.55 -25.89
C SER A 328 14.21 -2.53 -25.18
#